data_072e018b419bb4e7be81f37cbd5179a6
#
_entry.id   072e018b419bb4e7be81f37cbd5179a6
#
_cell.length_a   1.000
_cell.length_b   1.000
_cell.length_c   1.000
_cell.angle_alpha   90.00
_cell.angle_beta   90.00
_cell.angle_gamma   90.00
#
_symmetry.space_group_name_H-M   'P 1'
#
loop_
_entity.id
_entity.type
_entity.pdbx_description
1 polymer ?
#
loop_
_entity_poly.entity_id
_entity_poly.type
_entity_poly.pdbx_seq_one_letter_code
_entity_poly.pdbx_strand_id
1 'polypeptide(L)'
;MPLSTATLHILLALASEDRHGYGIMREVARQSDGRYKLGPGTLYDNLQKLLDQGIVEERSPRSLGDDPRRRYYRLSRFGRGLLATEIARLEGVVREARLHIKIRPERA
;
A
#
# COMPACT_ATOMS: atom_id res chain seq x y z
N MET A 1 -15.27 3.37 4.62
CA MET A 1 -15.33 3.09 3.18
C MET A 1 -14.18 2.19 2.76
N PRO A 2 -14.42 1.21 1.87
CA PRO A 2 -13.34 0.39 1.35
C PRO A 2 -12.32 1.24 0.57
N LEU A 3 -11.07 0.85 0.66
CA LEU A 3 -10.02 1.50 -0.12
C LEU A 3 -10.06 1.01 -1.56
N SER A 4 -9.71 1.87 -2.50
CA SER A 4 -9.53 1.45 -3.89
C SER A 4 -8.35 0.47 -3.97
N THR A 5 -8.29 -0.31 -5.05
CA THR A 5 -7.18 -1.25 -5.27
C THR A 5 -5.83 -0.53 -5.26
N ALA A 6 -5.74 0.60 -5.96
CA ALA A 6 -4.50 1.38 -5.99
C ALA A 6 -4.09 1.85 -4.60
N THR A 7 -5.03 2.43 -3.86
CA THR A 7 -4.76 2.92 -2.50
C THR A 7 -4.32 1.78 -1.58
N LEU A 8 -5.03 0.66 -1.60
CA LEU A 8 -4.69 -0.49 -0.77
C LEU A 8 -3.25 -0.95 -1.03
N HIS A 9 -2.87 -1.09 -2.29
CA HIS A 9 -1.52 -1.54 -2.63
C HIS A 9 -0.44 -0.52 -2.25
N ILE A 10 -0.72 0.77 -2.39
CA ILE A 10 0.21 1.82 -1.95
C ILE A 10 0.43 1.74 -0.44
N LEU A 11 -0.63 1.64 0.33
CA LEU A 11 -0.51 1.57 1.79
C LEU A 11 0.21 0.28 2.22
N LEU A 12 -0.06 -0.84 1.58
CA LEU A 12 0.65 -2.09 1.85
C LEU A 12 2.14 -1.97 1.55
N ALA A 13 2.50 -1.28 0.46
CA ALA A 13 3.90 -1.07 0.12
C ALA A 13 4.63 -0.23 1.16
N LEU A 14 3.92 0.68 1.83
CA LEU A 14 4.48 1.55 2.87
C LEU A 14 4.40 0.95 4.27
N ALA A 15 3.71 -0.18 4.45
CA ALA A 15 3.48 -0.75 5.77
C ALA A 15 4.77 -1.24 6.43
N SER A 16 5.69 -1.78 5.66
CA SER A 16 6.93 -2.37 6.19
C SER A 16 8.06 -1.35 6.31
N GLU A 17 8.12 -0.39 5.41
CA GLU A 17 9.16 0.64 5.44
C GLU A 17 8.77 1.84 4.59
N ASP A 18 9.42 2.96 4.86
CA ASP A 18 9.28 4.16 4.05
C ASP A 18 9.90 3.92 2.68
N ARG A 19 9.29 4.49 1.63
CA ARG A 19 9.77 4.30 0.26
C ARG A 19 9.61 5.58 -0.55
N HIS A 20 10.48 5.77 -1.53
CA HIS A 20 10.24 6.76 -2.60
C HIS A 20 9.27 6.18 -3.63
N GLY A 21 8.79 7.02 -4.56
CA GLY A 21 7.76 6.60 -5.51
C GLY A 21 8.12 5.38 -6.33
N TYR A 22 9.32 5.33 -6.88
CA TYR A 22 9.77 4.18 -7.66
C TYR A 22 9.80 2.90 -6.79
N GLY A 23 10.25 3.03 -5.54
CA GLY A 23 10.25 1.92 -4.60
C GLY A 23 8.85 1.40 -4.29
N ILE A 24 7.86 2.31 -4.20
CA ILE A 24 6.46 1.91 -4.04
C ILE A 24 6.01 1.08 -5.24
N MET A 25 6.28 1.54 -6.45
CA MET A 25 5.87 0.81 -7.67
C MET A 25 6.49 -0.59 -7.71
N ARG A 26 7.77 -0.70 -7.37
CA ARG A 26 8.45 -2.00 -7.33
C ARG A 26 7.86 -2.93 -6.28
N GLU A 27 7.57 -2.41 -5.10
CA GLU A 27 7.02 -3.22 -4.02
C GLU A 27 5.59 -3.68 -4.33
N VAL A 28 4.77 -2.83 -4.94
CA VAL A 28 3.43 -3.21 -5.39
C VAL A 28 3.51 -4.37 -6.39
N ALA A 29 4.42 -4.29 -7.35
CA ALA A 29 4.62 -5.37 -8.31
C ALA A 29 5.05 -6.66 -7.62
N ARG A 30 5.99 -6.58 -6.67
CA ARG A 30 6.47 -7.74 -5.93
C ARG A 30 5.35 -8.39 -5.10
N GLN A 31 4.60 -7.59 -4.35
CA GLN A 31 3.54 -8.11 -3.47
C GLN A 31 2.41 -8.78 -4.25
N SER A 32 2.16 -8.35 -5.46
CA SER A 32 1.10 -8.89 -6.31
C SER A 32 1.59 -9.94 -7.31
N ASP A 33 2.84 -10.37 -7.24
CA ASP A 33 3.48 -11.25 -8.24
C ASP A 33 3.33 -10.70 -9.66
N GLY A 34 3.46 -9.39 -9.82
CA GLY A 34 3.36 -8.70 -11.09
C GLY A 34 1.94 -8.60 -11.64
N ARG A 35 0.93 -9.05 -10.89
CA ARG A 35 -0.47 -9.02 -11.34
C ARG A 35 -1.06 -7.63 -11.31
N TYR A 36 -0.59 -6.79 -10.41
CA TYR A 36 -1.01 -5.40 -10.33
C TYR A 36 0.21 -4.50 -10.55
N LYS A 37 0.18 -3.73 -11.60
CA LYS A 37 1.24 -2.78 -11.92
C LYS A 37 0.71 -1.37 -11.77
N LEU A 38 1.39 -0.58 -10.97
CA LEU A 38 1.03 0.79 -10.70
C LEU A 38 1.95 1.71 -11.50
N GLY A 39 1.38 2.43 -12.45
CA GLY A 39 2.14 3.41 -13.24
C GLY A 39 2.37 4.70 -12.47
N PRO A 40 3.34 5.53 -12.93
CA PRO A 40 3.68 6.76 -12.20
C PRO A 40 2.53 7.76 -12.11
N GLY A 41 1.72 7.91 -13.15
CA GLY A 41 0.58 8.84 -13.12
C GLY A 41 -0.42 8.45 -12.05
N THR A 42 -0.85 7.20 -12.03
CA THR A 42 -1.79 6.70 -11.03
C THR A 42 -1.19 6.77 -9.63
N LEU A 43 0.11 6.43 -9.49
CA LEU A 43 0.79 6.52 -8.20
C LEU A 43 0.75 7.94 -7.64
N TYR A 44 1.22 8.91 -8.41
CA TYR A 44 1.37 10.27 -7.88
C TYR A 44 0.03 10.96 -7.68
N ASP A 45 -0.99 10.66 -8.50
CA ASP A 45 -2.35 11.14 -8.26
C ASP A 45 -2.88 10.61 -6.92
N ASN A 46 -2.69 9.33 -6.65
CA ASN A 46 -3.11 8.75 -5.38
C ASN A 46 -2.31 9.28 -4.21
N LEU A 47 -0.98 9.39 -4.35
CA LEU A 47 -0.14 9.92 -3.28
C LEU A 47 -0.56 11.35 -2.90
N GLN A 48 -0.87 12.19 -3.88
CA GLN A 48 -1.29 13.55 -3.58
C GLN A 48 -2.57 13.56 -2.72
N LYS A 49 -3.54 12.74 -3.08
CA LYS A 49 -4.78 12.64 -2.30
C LYS A 49 -4.52 12.11 -0.88
N LEU A 50 -3.65 11.11 -0.77
CA LEU A 50 -3.32 10.52 0.52
C LEU A 50 -2.55 11.49 1.42
N LEU A 51 -1.68 12.31 0.83
CA LEU A 51 -1.00 13.39 1.54
C LEU A 51 -2.00 14.43 2.04
N ASP A 52 -2.91 14.84 1.17
CA ASP A 52 -3.94 15.84 1.51
C ASP A 52 -4.86 15.35 2.63
N GLN A 53 -5.11 14.05 2.70
CA GLN A 53 -5.95 13.43 3.71
C GLN A 53 -5.21 13.06 4.99
N GLY A 54 -3.90 13.27 5.03
CA GLY A 54 -3.09 12.91 6.21
C GLY A 54 -2.88 11.42 6.41
N ILE A 55 -3.13 10.60 5.38
CA ILE A 55 -2.94 9.15 5.44
C ILE A 55 -1.48 8.78 5.22
N VAL A 56 -0.81 9.53 4.37
CA VAL A 56 0.60 9.38 4.04
C VAL A 56 1.29 10.70 4.36
N GLU A 57 2.53 10.62 4.78
CA GLU A 57 3.37 11.78 5.05
C GLU A 57 4.61 11.71 4.16
N GLU A 58 5.06 12.88 3.72
CA GLU A 58 6.33 12.99 3.03
C GLU A 58 7.42 13.26 4.07
N ARG A 59 8.60 12.68 3.85
CA ARG A 59 9.75 12.98 4.70
C ARG A 59 10.99 13.22 3.87
N SER A 60 11.92 13.97 4.45
CA SER A 60 13.21 14.21 3.83
C SER A 60 14.06 12.94 3.83
N PRO A 61 14.97 12.80 2.85
CA PRO A 61 15.92 11.70 2.85
C PRO A 61 16.78 11.69 4.11
N ARG A 62 17.09 10.50 4.59
CA ARG A 62 18.01 10.33 5.72
C ARG A 62 19.44 10.20 5.17
N SER A 63 20.41 10.50 6.01
CA SER A 63 21.82 10.49 5.61
C SER A 63 22.35 9.11 5.22
N LEU A 64 21.75 8.02 5.73
CA LEU A 64 22.21 6.66 5.45
C LEU A 64 21.15 5.92 4.61
N GLY A 65 21.57 5.45 3.43
CA GLY A 65 20.77 4.58 2.60
C GLY A 65 19.76 5.25 1.68
N ASP A 66 19.36 6.48 1.96
CA ASP A 66 18.38 7.19 1.13
C ASP A 66 19.07 8.02 0.04
N ASP A 67 18.40 8.10 -1.11
CA ASP A 67 18.86 8.97 -2.19
C ASP A 67 18.43 10.41 -1.86
N PRO A 68 19.39 11.36 -1.70
CA PRO A 68 19.06 12.72 -1.31
C PRO A 68 18.27 13.50 -2.36
N ARG A 69 18.16 12.97 -3.58
CA ARG A 69 17.41 13.62 -4.67
C ARG A 69 15.97 13.16 -4.74
N ARG A 70 15.54 12.20 -3.88
CA ARG A 70 14.21 11.62 -3.93
C ARG A 70 13.37 12.05 -2.75
N ARG A 71 12.05 12.07 -2.97
CA ARG A 71 11.07 12.27 -1.91
C ARG A 71 10.66 10.92 -1.36
N TYR A 72 10.62 10.82 -0.04
CA TYR A 72 10.24 9.60 0.64
C TYR A 72 8.87 9.77 1.27
N TYR A 73 8.12 8.69 1.31
CA TYR A 73 6.76 8.64 1.83
C TYR A 73 6.68 7.60 2.92
N ARG A 74 5.80 7.83 3.87
CA ARG A 74 5.54 6.88 4.95
C ARG A 74 4.08 6.94 5.35
N LEU A 75 3.57 5.84 5.96
CA LEU A 75 2.26 5.87 6.57
C LEU A 75 2.27 6.76 7.78
N SER A 76 1.26 7.62 7.92
CA SER A 76 1.00 8.31 9.15
C SER A 76 0.40 7.34 10.17
N ARG A 77 0.31 7.76 11.42
CA ARG A 77 -0.38 6.99 12.46
C ARG A 77 -1.84 6.74 12.06
N PHE A 78 -2.49 7.77 11.53
CA PHE A 78 -3.85 7.66 11.01
C PHE A 78 -3.93 6.66 9.85
N GLY A 79 -2.97 6.72 8.93
CA GLY A 79 -2.92 5.81 7.78
C GLY A 79 -2.75 4.35 8.20
N ARG A 80 -1.94 4.08 9.22
CA ARG A 80 -1.78 2.72 9.75
C ARG A 80 -3.09 2.19 10.33
N GLY A 81 -3.82 3.02 11.05
CA GLY A 81 -5.12 2.64 11.60
C GLY A 81 -6.13 2.35 10.50
N LEU A 82 -6.14 3.19 9.46
CA LEU A 82 -7.03 3.01 8.32
C LEU A 82 -6.74 1.70 7.59
N LEU A 83 -5.46 1.40 7.36
CA LEU A 83 -5.05 0.15 6.73
C LEU A 83 -5.44 -1.06 7.58
N ALA A 84 -5.21 -1.00 8.89
CA ALA A 84 -5.59 -2.08 9.80
C ALA A 84 -7.09 -2.36 9.77
N THR A 85 -7.92 -1.32 9.74
CA THR A 85 -9.37 -1.44 9.63
C THR A 85 -9.76 -2.11 8.32
N GLU A 86 -9.12 -1.73 7.22
CA GLU A 86 -9.41 -2.33 5.92
C GLU A 86 -8.99 -3.79 5.86
N ILE A 87 -7.84 -4.14 6.43
CA ILE A 87 -7.39 -5.54 6.49
C ILE A 87 -8.40 -6.39 7.28
N ALA A 88 -8.87 -5.88 8.42
CA ALA A 88 -9.87 -6.59 9.22
C ALA A 88 -11.16 -6.82 8.43
N ARG A 89 -11.59 -5.82 7.65
CA ARG A 89 -12.76 -5.96 6.77
C ARG A 89 -12.52 -7.05 5.72
N LEU A 90 -11.36 -7.04 5.08
CA LEU A 90 -11.02 -8.03 4.05
C LEU A 90 -10.91 -9.43 4.63
N GLU A 91 -10.37 -9.58 5.83
CA GLU A 91 -10.33 -10.87 6.53
C GLU A 91 -11.74 -11.41 6.76
N GLY A 92 -12.69 -10.54 7.12
CA GLY A 92 -14.10 -10.91 7.25
C GLY A 92 -14.69 -11.38 5.94
N VAL A 93 -14.39 -10.69 4.84
CA VAL A 93 -14.83 -11.09 3.50
C VAL A 93 -14.29 -12.47 3.14
N VAL A 94 -13.00 -12.70 3.37
CA VAL A 94 -12.38 -14.00 3.10
C VAL A 94 -13.01 -15.10 3.94
N ARG A 95 -13.21 -14.83 5.22
CA ARG A 95 -13.84 -15.80 6.14
C ARG A 95 -15.24 -16.18 5.66
N GLU A 96 -16.03 -15.20 5.26
CA GLU A 96 -17.39 -15.44 4.76
C GLU A 96 -17.34 -16.25 3.46
N ALA A 97 -16.43 -15.90 2.55
CA ALA A 97 -16.27 -16.63 1.31
C ALA A 97 -15.94 -18.12 1.55
N ARG A 98 -15.08 -18.40 2.53
CA ARG A 98 -14.70 -19.77 2.87
C ARG A 98 -15.83 -20.59 3.47
N LEU A 99 -16.82 -19.94 4.09
CA LEU A 99 -17.99 -20.63 4.61
C LEU A 99 -18.95 -21.07 3.49
N HIS A 100 -19.00 -20.34 2.39
CA HIS A 100 -19.97 -20.56 1.34
C HIS A 100 -19.38 -21.15 0.07
N ILE A 101 -18.08 -21.06 -0.12
CA ILE A 101 -17.38 -21.54 -1.31
C ILE A 101 -16.19 -22.38 -0.87
N LYS A 102 -16.04 -23.58 -1.46
CA LYS A 102 -14.85 -24.38 -1.22
C LYS A 102 -13.67 -23.75 -1.94
N ILE A 103 -12.79 -23.13 -1.16
CA ILE A 103 -11.56 -22.56 -1.67
C ILE A 103 -10.43 -23.49 -1.29
N ARG A 104 -9.73 -24.04 -2.28
CA ARG A 104 -8.55 -24.85 -2.04
C ARG A 104 -7.36 -23.94 -1.79
N PRO A 105 -6.54 -24.27 -0.77
CA PRO A 105 -5.29 -23.54 -0.60
C PRO A 105 -4.46 -23.68 -1.88
N GLU A 106 -3.85 -22.57 -2.31
CA GLU A 106 -2.96 -22.61 -3.43
C GLU A 106 -1.73 -23.42 -3.04
N ARG A 107 -1.33 -24.34 -3.89
CA ARG A 107 -0.13 -25.11 -3.66
C ARG A 107 1.06 -24.38 -4.24
N ALA A 108 2.06 -24.24 -3.44
CA ALA A 108 3.33 -23.73 -3.90
C ALA A 108 3.98 -24.67 -4.91
#